data_a28b557ff706321cd6920546bdcae6f7
#
_entry.id   a28b557ff706321cd6920546bdcae6f7
#
_cell.length_a   1.000
_cell.length_b   1.000
_cell.length_c   1.000
_cell.angle_alpha   90.00
_cell.angle_beta   90.00
_cell.angle_gamma   90.00
#
_symmetry.space_group_name_H-M   'P 1'
#
loop_
_entity.id
_entity.type
_entity.pdbx_description
1 polymer ?
#
loop_
_entity_poly.entity_id
_entity_poly.type
_entity_poly.pdbx_seq_one_letter_code
_entity_poly.pdbx_strand_id
1 'polypeptide(L)'
;LNQLAPNSLTRVDMEVDHEAPKEGTPNSFVDGRNMLFLTFAAVFAKQRDIHVLVTGVSQSDFSGYPDCRHVFISSLETTLTLAMDYEFEVITPLMWIDKKQTWEMADELGVFDIVRNETLTCYNGVMGDGCGECPACKLRRHGLEEYLKVRGHK
;
A
#
# COMPACT_ATOMS: atom_id res chain seq x y z
N LEU A 1 -7.29 -14.51 8.11
CA LEU A 1 -7.61 -14.28 6.69
C LEU A 1 -7.35 -15.51 5.82
N ASN A 2 -6.22 -16.20 5.97
CA ASN A 2 -5.88 -17.38 5.18
C ASN A 2 -7.00 -18.45 5.11
N GLN A 3 -7.73 -18.67 6.20
CA GLN A 3 -8.84 -19.63 6.24
C GLN A 3 -10.12 -19.13 5.55
N LEU A 4 -10.31 -17.81 5.48
CA LEU A 4 -11.52 -17.19 4.93
C LEU A 4 -11.34 -16.77 3.47
N ALA A 5 -10.18 -16.21 3.13
CA ALA A 5 -9.83 -15.70 1.81
C ALA A 5 -8.40 -16.12 1.45
N PRO A 6 -8.19 -17.39 1.04
CA PRO A 6 -6.86 -17.86 0.65
C PRO A 6 -6.42 -17.22 -0.66
N ASN A 7 -5.17 -16.72 -0.70
CA ASN A 7 -4.56 -16.13 -1.89
C ASN A 7 -3.03 -16.33 -1.86
N SER A 8 -2.34 -15.87 -2.90
CA SER A 8 -0.89 -16.07 -3.06
C SER A 8 -0.02 -15.41 -1.98
N LEU A 9 -0.51 -14.42 -1.24
CA LEU A 9 0.22 -13.81 -0.12
C LEU A 9 -0.09 -14.46 1.24
N THR A 10 -1.09 -15.32 1.32
CA THR A 10 -1.51 -15.97 2.58
C THR A 10 -1.33 -17.47 2.56
N ARG A 11 -0.98 -18.07 1.41
CA ARG A 11 -0.76 -19.51 1.22
C ARG A 11 0.61 -19.77 0.58
N VAL A 12 1.35 -20.71 1.16
CA VAL A 12 2.68 -21.10 0.68
C VAL A 12 2.66 -21.99 -0.57
N ASP A 13 1.50 -22.56 -0.90
CA ASP A 13 1.26 -23.42 -2.05
C ASP A 13 0.66 -22.67 -3.26
N MET A 14 0.54 -21.35 -3.18
CA MET A 14 0.07 -20.49 -4.28
C MET A 14 1.16 -19.49 -4.66
N GLU A 15 1.59 -19.52 -5.92
CA GLU A 15 2.54 -18.54 -6.45
C GLU A 15 1.86 -17.20 -6.76
N VAL A 16 2.63 -16.13 -6.66
CA VAL A 16 2.20 -14.78 -7.05
C VAL A 16 2.26 -14.67 -8.57
N ASP A 17 1.15 -14.25 -9.20
CA ASP A 17 1.15 -13.99 -10.64
C ASP A 17 2.13 -12.86 -10.99
N HIS A 18 2.95 -13.09 -12.02
CA HIS A 18 3.95 -12.14 -12.51
C HIS A 18 3.39 -11.11 -13.49
N GLU A 19 2.15 -11.30 -13.94
CA GLU A 19 1.43 -10.42 -14.87
C GLU A 19 0.12 -9.93 -14.25
N ALA A 20 -0.32 -8.75 -14.67
CA ALA A 20 -1.63 -8.24 -14.28
C ALA A 20 -2.73 -9.12 -14.90
N PRO A 21 -3.79 -9.45 -14.16
CA PRO A 21 -4.91 -10.20 -14.69
C PRO A 21 -5.59 -9.41 -15.82
N LYS A 22 -6.11 -10.13 -16.83
CA LYS A 22 -6.88 -9.49 -17.91
C LYS A 22 -8.23 -8.96 -17.41
N GLU A 23 -8.78 -9.61 -16.39
CA GLU A 23 -10.03 -9.24 -15.73
C GLU A 23 -9.92 -9.51 -14.23
N GLY A 24 -10.63 -8.73 -13.42
CA GLY A 24 -10.68 -8.89 -11.96
C GLY A 24 -9.49 -8.31 -11.21
N THR A 25 -9.29 -8.79 -9.99
CA THR A 25 -8.19 -8.40 -9.10
C THR A 25 -7.01 -9.37 -9.21
N PRO A 26 -5.76 -8.89 -9.01
CA PRO A 26 -4.60 -9.76 -8.94
C PRO A 26 -4.75 -10.85 -7.86
N ASN A 27 -4.13 -12.03 -8.06
CA ASN A 27 -4.18 -13.13 -7.09
C ASN A 27 -3.44 -12.81 -5.77
N SER A 28 -2.69 -11.71 -5.74
CA SER A 28 -2.07 -11.12 -4.55
C SER A 28 -3.02 -10.20 -3.76
N PHE A 29 -4.24 -9.98 -4.25
CA PHE A 29 -5.24 -9.21 -3.52
C PHE A 29 -5.81 -10.06 -2.36
N VAL A 30 -5.71 -9.54 -1.15
CA VAL A 30 -6.26 -10.17 0.06
C VAL A 30 -7.57 -9.48 0.41
N ASP A 31 -8.70 -10.15 0.15
CA ASP A 31 -10.04 -9.60 0.39
C ASP A 31 -10.19 -9.04 1.80
N GLY A 32 -10.58 -7.77 1.87
CA GLY A 32 -10.85 -7.07 3.13
C GLY A 32 -9.64 -6.72 3.98
N ARG A 33 -8.40 -6.92 3.51
CA ARG A 33 -7.19 -6.69 4.30
C ARG A 33 -7.11 -5.26 4.84
N ASN A 34 -7.19 -4.26 3.97
CA ASN A 34 -7.08 -2.86 4.40
C ASN A 34 -8.28 -2.42 5.26
N MET A 35 -9.48 -2.95 4.99
CA MET A 35 -10.65 -2.74 5.83
C MET A 35 -10.39 -3.23 7.27
N LEU A 36 -9.89 -4.45 7.42
CA LEU A 36 -9.61 -5.01 8.74
C LEU A 36 -8.49 -4.25 9.45
N PHE A 37 -7.40 -3.94 8.77
CA PHE A 37 -6.27 -3.20 9.37
C PHE A 37 -6.70 -1.82 9.86
N LEU A 38 -7.43 -1.06 9.06
CA LEU A 38 -7.91 0.27 9.45
C LEU A 38 -8.97 0.18 10.55
N THR A 39 -9.82 -0.85 10.54
CA THR A 39 -10.78 -1.07 11.63
C THR A 39 -10.08 -1.35 12.95
N PHE A 40 -9.09 -2.24 12.98
CA PHE A 40 -8.31 -2.49 14.20
C PHE A 40 -7.51 -1.28 14.64
N ALA A 41 -6.93 -0.54 13.69
CA ALA A 41 -6.22 0.70 13.99
C ALA A 41 -7.14 1.74 14.63
N ALA A 42 -8.38 1.91 14.11
CA ALA A 42 -9.36 2.81 14.67
C ALA A 42 -9.80 2.42 16.08
N VAL A 43 -10.06 1.12 16.33
CA VAL A 43 -10.35 0.63 17.69
C VAL A 43 -9.21 0.94 18.64
N PHE A 44 -7.96 0.71 18.23
CA PHE A 44 -6.77 1.00 19.03
C PHE A 44 -6.60 2.50 19.29
N ALA A 45 -6.83 3.32 18.26
CA ALA A 45 -6.71 4.78 18.29
C ALA A 45 -7.72 5.41 19.26
N LYS A 46 -8.99 4.99 19.19
CA LYS A 46 -10.06 5.46 20.09
C LYS A 46 -9.71 5.24 21.56
N GLN A 47 -9.12 4.10 21.92
CA GLN A 47 -8.72 3.80 23.31
C GLN A 47 -7.59 4.72 23.83
N ARG A 48 -6.98 5.54 22.95
CA ARG A 48 -5.86 6.44 23.22
C ARG A 48 -6.16 7.90 22.89
N ASP A 49 -7.41 8.19 22.60
CA ASP A 49 -7.88 9.52 22.22
C ASP A 49 -7.13 10.07 20.98
N ILE A 50 -6.88 9.17 20.00
CA ILE A 50 -6.24 9.49 18.73
C ILE A 50 -7.29 9.55 17.63
N HIS A 51 -7.40 10.67 16.96
CA HIS A 51 -8.40 10.93 15.91
C HIS A 51 -7.85 10.69 14.49
N VAL A 52 -6.53 10.73 14.31
CA VAL A 52 -5.90 10.67 12.99
C VAL A 52 -5.28 9.30 12.75
N LEU A 53 -5.68 8.68 11.64
CA LEU A 53 -5.06 7.47 11.10
C LEU A 53 -4.31 7.81 9.81
N VAL A 54 -3.13 7.25 9.63
CA VAL A 54 -2.34 7.46 8.40
C VAL A 54 -2.12 6.13 7.70
N THR A 55 -2.38 6.07 6.40
CA THR A 55 -2.11 4.87 5.59
C THR A 55 -1.44 5.20 4.27
N GLY A 56 -0.55 4.32 3.81
CA GLY A 56 0.22 4.46 2.56
C GLY A 56 -0.49 3.90 1.33
N VAL A 57 -1.80 3.79 1.32
CA VAL A 57 -2.54 3.35 0.13
C VAL A 57 -2.42 4.39 -0.99
N SER A 58 -2.38 3.92 -2.23
CA SER A 58 -2.31 4.75 -3.43
C SER A 58 -3.27 4.23 -4.49
N GLN A 59 -4.10 5.10 -5.04
CA GLN A 59 -4.97 4.80 -6.18
C GLN A 59 -4.21 4.90 -7.49
N SER A 60 -3.17 5.74 -7.55
CA SER A 60 -2.36 5.99 -8.75
C SER A 60 -1.42 4.86 -9.13
N ASP A 61 -1.16 3.93 -8.22
CA ASP A 61 -0.20 2.84 -8.41
C ASP A 61 -0.67 1.70 -9.34
N PHE A 62 -1.86 1.79 -9.91
CA PHE A 62 -2.45 0.76 -10.79
C PHE A 62 -2.32 -0.68 -10.28
N SER A 63 -2.24 -0.87 -8.95
CA SER A 63 -2.18 -2.22 -8.35
C SER A 63 -3.49 -3.00 -8.54
N GLY A 64 -4.55 -2.34 -8.99
CA GLY A 64 -5.86 -2.95 -9.20
C GLY A 64 -6.63 -3.27 -7.91
N TYR A 65 -6.10 -2.90 -6.75
CA TYR A 65 -6.72 -3.21 -5.47
C TYR A 65 -7.87 -2.25 -5.15
N PRO A 66 -9.12 -2.75 -5.05
CA PRO A 66 -10.27 -1.91 -4.77
C PRO A 66 -10.19 -1.22 -3.40
N ASP A 67 -9.53 -1.85 -2.42
CA ASP A 67 -9.34 -1.36 -1.06
C ASP A 67 -8.17 -0.35 -0.89
N CYS A 68 -7.59 0.09 -2.02
CA CYS A 68 -6.66 1.21 -2.08
C CYS A 68 -7.27 2.48 -2.70
N ARG A 69 -8.52 2.44 -3.14
CA ARG A 69 -9.19 3.58 -3.79
C ARG A 69 -9.64 4.62 -2.78
N HIS A 70 -9.60 5.88 -3.19
CA HIS A 70 -10.06 7.00 -2.34
C HIS A 70 -11.51 6.83 -1.87
N VAL A 71 -12.42 6.41 -2.76
CA VAL A 71 -13.84 6.18 -2.41
C VAL A 71 -14.00 5.13 -1.31
N PHE A 72 -13.17 4.08 -1.31
CA PHE A 72 -13.18 3.07 -0.24
C PHE A 72 -12.74 3.69 1.09
N ILE A 73 -11.62 4.42 1.09
CA ILE A 73 -11.07 5.06 2.31
C ILE A 73 -12.09 6.04 2.91
N SER A 74 -12.69 6.93 2.11
CA SER A 74 -13.69 7.90 2.59
C SER A 74 -14.95 7.21 3.14
N SER A 75 -15.39 6.11 2.49
CA SER A 75 -16.53 5.35 2.98
C SER A 75 -16.22 4.64 4.30
N LEU A 76 -15.00 4.10 4.43
CA LEU A 76 -14.57 3.42 5.66
C LEU A 76 -14.41 4.43 6.81
N GLU A 77 -13.81 5.59 6.58
CA GLU A 77 -13.69 6.68 7.55
C GLU A 77 -15.06 7.07 8.12
N THR A 78 -16.04 7.30 7.23
CA THR A 78 -17.42 7.58 7.64
C THR A 78 -18.01 6.42 8.44
N THR A 79 -17.81 5.19 8.00
CA THR A 79 -18.31 3.99 8.68
C THR A 79 -17.72 3.85 10.08
N LEU A 80 -16.41 4.04 10.23
CA LEU A 80 -15.71 3.96 11.53
C LEU A 80 -16.19 5.05 12.50
N THR A 81 -16.34 6.28 11.99
CA THR A 81 -16.85 7.42 12.77
C THR A 81 -18.24 7.13 13.30
N LEU A 82 -19.17 6.70 12.44
CA LEU A 82 -20.53 6.36 12.83
C LEU A 82 -20.60 5.13 13.75
N ALA A 83 -19.86 4.08 13.44
CA ALA A 83 -19.91 2.84 14.21
C ALA A 83 -19.36 2.99 15.63
N MET A 84 -18.45 3.94 15.85
CA MET A 84 -17.79 4.13 17.15
C MET A 84 -18.24 5.38 17.88
N ASP A 85 -19.13 6.22 17.28
CA ASP A 85 -19.51 7.54 17.79
C ASP A 85 -18.23 8.33 18.19
N TYR A 86 -17.28 8.43 17.26
CA TYR A 86 -15.96 9.00 17.48
C TYR A 86 -15.36 9.45 16.16
N GLU A 87 -15.01 10.71 16.06
CA GLU A 87 -14.55 11.34 14.82
C GLU A 87 -13.13 10.84 14.45
N PHE A 88 -13.00 10.28 13.24
CA PHE A 88 -11.73 9.90 12.65
C PHE A 88 -11.44 10.68 11.38
N GLU A 89 -10.17 10.98 11.17
CA GLU A 89 -9.61 11.45 9.89
C GLU A 89 -8.60 10.41 9.38
N VAL A 90 -8.79 9.93 8.14
CA VAL A 90 -7.85 8.98 7.51
C VAL A 90 -7.02 9.69 6.46
N ILE A 91 -5.77 10.02 6.81
CA ILE A 91 -4.82 10.70 5.93
C ILE A 91 -4.12 9.70 5.01
N THR A 92 -4.12 9.99 3.72
CA THR A 92 -3.53 9.14 2.68
C THR A 92 -2.52 9.93 1.83
N PRO A 93 -1.29 10.16 2.32
CA PRO A 93 -0.32 11.04 1.67
C PRO A 93 0.09 10.59 0.27
N LEU A 94 -0.05 9.30 -0.02
CA LEU A 94 0.37 8.70 -1.30
C LEU A 94 -0.80 8.49 -2.28
N MET A 95 -2.03 8.89 -1.93
CA MET A 95 -3.25 8.55 -2.68
C MET A 95 -3.17 8.91 -4.17
N TRP A 96 -2.60 10.06 -4.49
CA TRP A 96 -2.63 10.66 -5.82
C TRP A 96 -1.25 10.74 -6.50
N ILE A 97 -0.21 10.21 -5.87
CA ILE A 97 1.14 10.21 -6.39
C ILE A 97 1.56 8.83 -6.91
N ASP A 98 2.35 8.83 -7.97
CA ASP A 98 2.93 7.61 -8.55
C ASP A 98 4.22 7.16 -7.83
N LYS A 99 4.79 6.04 -8.26
CA LYS A 99 6.01 5.52 -7.64
C LYS A 99 7.22 6.41 -7.84
N LYS A 100 7.32 7.13 -8.95
CA LYS A 100 8.38 8.13 -9.17
C LYS A 100 8.27 9.26 -8.14
N GLN A 101 7.06 9.81 -7.98
CA GLN A 101 6.78 10.89 -7.02
C GLN A 101 6.95 10.40 -5.57
N THR A 102 6.68 9.14 -5.28
CA THR A 102 6.96 8.53 -3.98
C THR A 102 8.47 8.53 -3.67
N TRP A 103 9.32 8.24 -4.65
CA TRP A 103 10.78 8.32 -4.52
C TRP A 103 11.27 9.76 -4.37
N GLU A 104 10.69 10.68 -5.12
CA GLU A 104 10.98 12.11 -5.00
C GLU A 104 10.66 12.62 -3.59
N MET A 105 9.48 12.31 -3.06
CA MET A 105 9.08 12.64 -1.70
C MET A 105 10.04 12.06 -0.66
N ALA A 106 10.48 10.80 -0.82
CA ALA A 106 11.43 10.18 0.10
C ALA A 106 12.80 10.90 0.12
N ASP A 107 13.24 11.40 -1.03
CA ASP A 107 14.47 12.16 -1.16
C ASP A 107 14.34 13.57 -0.56
N GLU A 108 13.26 14.27 -0.83
CA GLU A 108 12.95 15.58 -0.25
C GLU A 108 12.86 15.54 1.27
N LEU A 109 12.36 14.45 1.83
CA LEU A 109 12.30 14.21 3.28
C LEU A 109 13.63 13.70 3.87
N GLY A 110 14.67 13.47 3.05
CA GLY A 110 15.97 12.97 3.50
C GLY A 110 15.98 11.51 3.94
N VAL A 111 14.96 10.71 3.54
CA VAL A 111 14.81 9.30 3.94
C VAL A 111 14.96 8.33 2.76
N PHE A 112 15.54 8.78 1.64
CA PHE A 112 15.70 7.99 0.42
C PHE A 112 16.37 6.64 0.67
N ASP A 113 17.52 6.64 1.38
CA ASP A 113 18.29 5.43 1.64
C ASP A 113 17.55 4.46 2.56
N ILE A 114 16.82 4.96 3.55
CA ILE A 114 15.95 4.15 4.42
C ILE A 114 14.86 3.48 3.59
N VAL A 115 14.15 4.27 2.78
CA VAL A 115 13.08 3.74 1.91
C VAL A 115 13.65 2.71 0.94
N ARG A 116 14.83 2.94 0.37
CA ARG A 116 15.44 2.03 -0.59
C ARG A 116 15.90 0.71 0.03
N ASN A 117 16.60 0.78 1.17
CA ASN A 117 17.35 -0.37 1.69
C ASN A 117 16.62 -1.09 2.83
N GLU A 118 15.75 -0.40 3.58
CA GLU A 118 15.19 -0.90 4.83
C GLU A 118 13.67 -1.14 4.75
N THR A 119 13.06 -0.99 3.57
CA THR A 119 11.62 -1.29 3.38
C THR A 119 11.40 -2.56 2.58
N LEU A 120 10.34 -3.29 2.94
CA LEU A 120 9.90 -4.51 2.28
C LEU A 120 8.72 -4.22 1.34
N THR A 121 8.98 -4.26 0.03
CA THR A 121 7.95 -4.16 -1.02
C THR A 121 7.68 -5.51 -1.68
N CYS A 122 8.69 -6.38 -1.71
CA CYS A 122 8.69 -7.65 -2.42
C CYS A 122 7.67 -8.63 -1.84
N TYR A 123 6.82 -9.21 -2.69
CA TYR A 123 5.86 -10.26 -2.28
C TYR A 123 6.55 -11.58 -1.87
N ASN A 124 7.79 -11.79 -2.33
CA ASN A 124 8.62 -12.94 -1.95
C ASN A 124 9.49 -12.69 -0.69
N GLY A 125 9.27 -11.58 0.02
CA GLY A 125 9.96 -11.29 1.28
C GLY A 125 11.42 -10.82 1.14
N VAL A 126 11.87 -10.42 -0.05
CA VAL A 126 13.24 -9.91 -0.27
C VAL A 126 13.29 -8.41 0.01
N MET A 127 14.14 -7.99 0.95
CA MET A 127 14.32 -6.59 1.34
C MET A 127 14.94 -5.73 0.24
N GLY A 128 14.83 -4.43 0.39
CA GLY A 128 15.47 -3.42 -0.48
C GLY A 128 14.92 -3.46 -1.91
N ASP A 129 15.79 -3.70 -2.88
CA ASP A 129 15.41 -3.72 -4.31
C ASP A 129 14.55 -4.93 -4.70
N GLY A 130 14.38 -5.90 -3.78
CA GLY A 130 13.46 -7.02 -3.92
C GLY A 130 13.95 -8.13 -4.85
N CYS A 131 13.07 -9.07 -5.23
CA CYS A 131 13.40 -10.18 -6.15
C CYS A 131 13.53 -9.73 -7.61
N GLY A 132 13.01 -8.56 -7.96
CA GLY A 132 13.02 -8.02 -9.32
C GLY A 132 11.94 -8.58 -10.26
N GLU A 133 11.22 -9.63 -9.90
CA GLU A 133 10.31 -10.37 -10.77
C GLU A 133 8.84 -10.16 -10.43
N CYS A 134 8.48 -10.09 -9.15
CA CYS A 134 7.08 -9.89 -8.76
C CYS A 134 6.56 -8.49 -9.19
N PRO A 135 5.24 -8.33 -9.36
CA PRO A 135 4.65 -7.06 -9.81
C PRO A 135 5.04 -5.86 -8.94
N ALA A 136 5.10 -6.03 -7.63
CA ALA A 136 5.50 -4.98 -6.70
C ALA A 136 6.96 -4.53 -6.91
N CYS A 137 7.89 -5.46 -7.16
CA CYS A 137 9.28 -5.13 -7.46
C CYS A 137 9.44 -4.44 -8.82
N LYS A 138 8.70 -4.89 -9.84
CA LYS A 138 8.71 -4.25 -11.16
C LYS A 138 8.23 -2.80 -11.07
N LEU A 139 7.11 -2.56 -10.38
CA LEU A 139 6.55 -1.22 -10.17
C LEU A 139 7.51 -0.33 -9.38
N ARG A 140 8.07 -0.84 -8.27
CA ARG A 140 9.05 -0.13 -7.44
C ARG A 140 10.28 0.29 -8.25
N ARG A 141 10.88 -0.66 -8.99
CA ARG A 141 12.06 -0.42 -9.82
C ARG A 141 11.78 0.59 -10.92
N HIS A 142 10.67 0.46 -11.64
CA HIS A 142 10.29 1.41 -12.69
C HIS A 142 10.22 2.84 -12.13
N GLY A 143 9.52 3.05 -11.02
CA GLY A 143 9.45 4.37 -10.39
C GLY A 143 10.81 4.91 -9.93
N LEU A 144 11.69 4.04 -9.39
CA LEU A 144 13.05 4.41 -9.01
C LEU A 144 13.89 4.85 -10.22
N GLU A 145 13.86 4.08 -11.30
CA GLU A 145 14.59 4.40 -12.54
C GLU A 145 14.12 5.73 -13.14
N GLU A 146 12.81 5.97 -13.18
CA GLU A 146 12.24 7.25 -13.66
C GLU A 146 12.66 8.42 -12.76
N TYR A 147 12.69 8.22 -11.45
CA TYR A 147 13.16 9.24 -10.51
C TYR A 147 14.66 9.54 -10.70
N LEU A 148 15.52 8.53 -10.78
CA LEU A 148 16.98 8.70 -10.92
C LEU A 148 17.38 9.42 -12.21
N LYS A 149 16.61 9.31 -13.30
CA LYS A 149 16.83 10.07 -14.53
C LYS A 149 16.75 11.59 -14.29
N VAL A 150 15.86 12.03 -13.41
CA VAL A 150 15.65 13.46 -13.14
C VAL A 150 16.47 13.97 -11.95
N ARG A 151 16.81 13.09 -10.99
CA ARG A 151 17.61 13.43 -9.81
C ARG A 151 19.00 13.97 -10.18
N GLY A 152 19.63 13.43 -11.22
CA GLY A 152 20.95 13.85 -11.70
C GLY A 152 21.00 15.24 -12.37
N HIS A 153 19.83 15.87 -12.57
CA HIS A 153 19.69 17.20 -13.17
C HIS A 153 19.26 18.28 -12.16
N LYS A 154 19.07 17.93 -10.88
CA LYS A 154 18.89 18.84 -9.75
C LYS A 154 20.23 19.07 -9.03
#